data_15ccbddc6970d3f6ca92a13361751afe
#
_entry.id   15ccbddc6970d3f6ca92a13361751afe
#
_cell.length_a   1.000
_cell.length_b   1.000
_cell.length_c   1.000
_cell.angle_alpha   90.00
_cell.angle_beta   90.00
_cell.angle_gamma   90.00
#
_symmetry.space_group_name_H-M   'P 1'
#
loop_
_entity.id
_entity.type
_entity.pdbx_description
1 polymer ?
#
loop_
_entity_poly.entity_id
_entity_poly.type
_entity_poly.pdbx_seq_one_letter_code
_entity_poly.pdbx_strand_id
1 'polypeptide(L)'
;MDESNLSRQVLFEADAVGELKVEVAKRRLQLINPDLSISCFPDRLDESKLLSVIKSVSVVLDATDNFTARLAINHAAVQARVPLVTGAAIRFEGQLSVFPNNGSGPCYRCLYDDEDEWLGNCQGNGVVSPVPGVIGTLMALETIKVLLRLDSSITNHLHLWDAKQASWQDIAITINPKCLDCQT
;
A
#
# COMPACT_ATOMS: atom_id res chain seq x y z
N MET A 1 5.22 18.10 4.23
CA MET A 1 5.50 17.56 2.88
C MET A 1 6.88 18.02 2.44
N ASP A 2 7.63 17.18 1.73
CA ASP A 2 8.98 17.48 1.23
C ASP A 2 8.91 17.88 -0.25
N GLU A 3 9.74 18.84 -0.70
CA GLU A 3 9.76 19.34 -2.07
C GLU A 3 10.05 18.23 -3.09
N SER A 4 10.93 17.26 -2.74
CA SER A 4 11.26 16.12 -3.60
C SER A 4 10.06 15.26 -3.97
N ASN A 5 8.96 15.34 -3.22
CA ASN A 5 7.73 14.58 -3.46
C ASN A 5 6.90 15.15 -4.63
N LEU A 6 7.06 16.44 -4.96
CA LEU A 6 6.32 17.13 -6.03
C LEU A 6 6.53 16.49 -7.39
N SER A 7 7.69 15.86 -7.61
CA SER A 7 8.01 15.17 -8.86
C SER A 7 7.06 14.00 -9.20
N ARG A 8 6.34 13.45 -8.22
CA ARG A 8 5.53 12.21 -8.38
C ARG A 8 4.20 12.20 -7.61
N GLN A 9 4.02 13.06 -6.64
CA GLN A 9 2.79 13.14 -5.83
C GLN A 9 1.90 14.27 -6.32
N VAL A 10 1.21 14.04 -7.44
CA VAL A 10 0.40 15.03 -8.19
C VAL A 10 -0.73 15.70 -7.38
N LEU A 11 -1.06 15.15 -6.22
CA LEU A 11 -2.07 15.72 -5.31
C LEU A 11 -1.58 17.00 -4.62
N PHE A 12 -0.24 17.21 -4.57
CA PHE A 12 0.38 18.31 -3.84
C PHE A 12 0.94 19.38 -4.77
N GLU A 13 0.93 20.62 -4.29
CA GLU A 13 1.45 21.80 -4.97
C GLU A 13 2.64 22.41 -4.20
N ALA A 14 3.39 23.27 -4.83
CA ALA A 14 4.62 23.83 -4.26
C ALA A 14 4.37 24.67 -3.00
N ASP A 15 3.22 25.32 -2.90
CA ASP A 15 2.81 26.10 -1.74
C ASP A 15 2.50 25.26 -0.49
N ALA A 16 2.29 23.96 -0.67
CA ALA A 16 2.03 23.03 0.42
C ALA A 16 3.31 22.42 1.05
N VAL A 17 4.51 22.83 0.58
CA VAL A 17 5.78 22.37 1.18
C VAL A 17 5.85 22.78 2.65
N GLY A 18 6.17 21.81 3.52
CA GLY A 18 6.21 21.99 4.98
C GLY A 18 4.89 21.67 5.69
N GLU A 19 3.74 21.61 5.00
CA GLU A 19 2.47 21.21 5.60
C GLU A 19 2.39 19.68 5.81
N LEU A 20 1.46 19.24 6.67
CA LEU A 20 1.17 17.82 6.87
C LEU A 20 0.47 17.24 5.62
N LYS A 21 1.03 16.15 5.07
CA LYS A 21 0.48 15.51 3.86
C LYS A 21 -1.00 15.15 3.97
N VAL A 22 -1.44 14.65 5.12
CA VAL A 22 -2.84 14.23 5.34
C VAL A 22 -3.80 15.41 5.27
N GLU A 23 -3.41 16.57 5.77
CA GLU A 23 -4.25 17.77 5.75
C GLU A 23 -4.34 18.37 4.35
N VAL A 24 -3.20 18.43 3.63
CA VAL A 24 -3.18 18.88 2.24
C VAL A 24 -4.01 17.95 1.37
N ALA A 25 -3.82 16.61 1.52
CA ALA A 25 -4.57 15.62 0.78
C ALA A 25 -6.08 15.75 1.02
N LYS A 26 -6.51 15.90 2.28
CA LYS A 26 -7.92 16.12 2.63
C LYS A 26 -8.48 17.34 1.91
N ARG A 27 -7.80 18.49 2.02
CA ARG A 27 -8.21 19.74 1.39
C ARG A 27 -8.38 19.60 -0.13
N ARG A 28 -7.41 18.96 -0.79
CA ARG A 28 -7.43 18.74 -2.25
C ARG A 28 -8.55 17.79 -2.68
N LEU A 29 -8.72 16.69 -1.97
CA LEU A 29 -9.76 15.71 -2.29
C LEU A 29 -11.18 16.28 -2.07
N GLN A 30 -11.39 17.12 -1.05
CA GLN A 30 -12.67 17.78 -0.81
C GLN A 30 -12.97 18.85 -1.86
N LEU A 31 -11.97 19.47 -2.49
CA LEU A 31 -12.18 20.35 -3.66
C LEU A 31 -12.65 19.57 -4.88
N ILE A 32 -12.20 18.31 -5.05
CA ILE A 32 -12.62 17.44 -6.15
C ILE A 32 -14.01 16.88 -5.91
N ASN A 33 -14.27 16.41 -4.70
CA ASN A 33 -15.57 15.89 -4.29
C ASN A 33 -15.90 16.34 -2.86
N PRO A 34 -16.75 17.36 -2.69
CA PRO A 34 -17.11 17.91 -1.38
C PRO A 34 -17.84 16.94 -0.45
N ASP A 35 -18.47 15.91 -1.01
CA ASP A 35 -19.26 14.93 -0.24
C ASP A 35 -18.41 13.86 0.43
N LEU A 36 -17.08 13.85 0.18
CA LEU A 36 -16.18 12.90 0.81
C LEU A 36 -16.03 13.16 2.31
N SER A 37 -16.31 12.15 3.12
CA SER A 37 -15.95 12.13 4.54
C SER A 37 -14.52 11.62 4.70
N ILE A 38 -13.60 12.51 5.10
CA ILE A 38 -12.18 12.20 5.22
C ILE A 38 -11.71 12.40 6.65
N SER A 39 -11.24 11.31 7.29
CA SER A 39 -10.58 11.35 8.59
C SER A 39 -9.07 11.32 8.41
N CYS A 40 -8.36 12.24 9.04
CA CYS A 40 -6.90 12.32 8.99
C CYS A 40 -6.28 11.92 10.32
N PHE A 41 -5.14 11.23 10.26
CA PHE A 41 -4.32 10.90 11.41
C PHE A 41 -2.94 11.50 11.16
N PRO A 42 -2.62 12.67 11.78
CA PRO A 42 -1.38 13.38 11.53
C PRO A 42 -0.16 12.68 12.13
N ASP A 43 -0.38 11.91 13.19
CA ASP A 43 0.66 11.19 13.92
C ASP A 43 0.78 9.74 13.45
N ARG A 44 1.94 9.15 13.71
CA ARG A 44 2.14 7.71 13.52
C ARG A 44 1.21 6.94 14.46
N LEU A 45 0.41 6.05 13.88
CA LEU A 45 -0.48 5.20 14.67
C LEU A 45 0.33 4.13 15.40
N ASP A 46 0.07 3.94 16.69
CA ASP A 46 0.50 2.75 17.42
C ASP A 46 -0.31 1.52 16.98
N GLU A 47 0.13 0.35 17.40
CA GLU A 47 -0.47 -0.93 17.00
C GLU A 47 -1.96 -1.01 17.36
N SER A 48 -2.34 -0.58 18.57
CA SER A 48 -3.71 -0.65 19.07
C SER A 48 -4.65 0.25 18.28
N LYS A 49 -4.21 1.47 17.99
CA LYS A 49 -4.96 2.46 17.22
C LYS A 49 -5.04 2.06 15.74
N LEU A 50 -3.94 1.53 15.18
CA LEU A 50 -3.91 1.01 13.82
C LEU A 50 -4.93 -0.12 13.65
N LEU A 51 -4.94 -1.10 14.54
CA LEU A 51 -5.90 -2.19 14.52
C LEU A 51 -7.36 -1.70 14.66
N SER A 52 -7.59 -0.72 15.55
CA SER A 52 -8.92 -0.12 15.73
C SER A 52 -9.41 0.57 14.45
N VAL A 53 -8.56 1.32 13.78
CA VAL A 53 -8.89 1.99 12.51
C VAL A 53 -9.16 0.96 11.42
N ILE A 54 -8.31 -0.05 11.29
CA ILE A 54 -8.45 -1.09 10.26
C ILE A 54 -9.74 -1.90 10.44
N LYS A 55 -10.16 -2.21 11.67
CA LYS A 55 -11.44 -2.88 11.94
C LYS A 55 -12.67 -2.09 11.46
N SER A 56 -12.55 -0.80 11.22
CA SER A 56 -13.66 0.06 10.81
C SER A 56 -13.78 0.27 9.30
N VAL A 57 -12.86 -0.32 8.51
CA VAL A 57 -12.84 -0.12 7.06
C VAL A 57 -13.11 -1.41 6.28
N SER A 58 -13.49 -1.30 5.02
CA SER A 58 -13.77 -2.43 4.13
C SER A 58 -12.53 -2.95 3.40
N VAL A 59 -11.49 -2.13 3.29
CA VAL A 59 -10.23 -2.45 2.61
C VAL A 59 -9.14 -1.51 3.10
N VAL A 60 -7.91 -2.01 3.15
CA VAL A 60 -6.70 -1.22 3.46
C VAL A 60 -5.85 -1.10 2.20
N LEU A 61 -5.33 0.10 1.94
CA LEU A 61 -4.30 0.33 0.92
C LEU A 61 -3.00 0.68 1.62
N ASP A 62 -1.96 -0.08 1.32
CA ASP A 62 -0.61 0.20 1.81
C ASP A 62 0.29 0.67 0.66
N ALA A 63 0.65 1.94 0.70
CA ALA A 63 1.62 2.58 -0.19
C ALA A 63 2.79 3.17 0.62
N THR A 64 3.11 2.58 1.77
CA THR A 64 4.24 3.02 2.61
C THR A 64 5.58 2.62 1.98
N ASP A 65 6.65 3.29 2.40
CA ASP A 65 7.98 3.15 1.83
C ASP A 65 8.99 2.46 2.77
N ASN A 66 8.50 1.84 3.86
CA ASN A 66 9.35 1.11 4.80
C ASN A 66 8.70 -0.20 5.28
N PHE A 67 9.52 -1.21 5.51
CA PHE A 67 9.08 -2.57 5.88
C PHE A 67 8.37 -2.62 7.22
N THR A 68 8.87 -1.92 8.22
CA THR A 68 8.25 -1.89 9.56
C THR A 68 6.80 -1.46 9.50
N ALA A 69 6.48 -0.40 8.72
CA ALA A 69 5.10 0.04 8.53
C ALA A 69 4.25 -0.99 7.79
N ARG A 70 4.80 -1.60 6.72
CA ARG A 70 4.10 -2.62 5.93
C ARG A 70 3.75 -3.84 6.75
N LEU A 71 4.71 -4.35 7.54
CA LEU A 71 4.47 -5.50 8.41
C LEU A 71 3.46 -5.19 9.51
N ALA A 72 3.49 -3.98 10.11
CA ALA A 72 2.50 -3.56 11.09
C ALA A 72 1.09 -3.46 10.47
N ILE A 73 0.97 -2.89 9.26
CA ILE A 73 -0.30 -2.79 8.53
C ILE A 73 -0.81 -4.19 8.19
N ASN A 74 0.05 -5.09 7.67
CA ASN A 74 -0.32 -6.46 7.38
C ASN A 74 -0.82 -7.20 8.63
N HIS A 75 -0.07 -7.12 9.73
CA HIS A 75 -0.45 -7.75 10.99
C HIS A 75 -1.86 -7.32 11.44
N ALA A 76 -2.12 -6.02 11.46
CA ALA A 76 -3.41 -5.48 11.83
C ALA A 76 -4.53 -5.86 10.83
N ALA A 77 -4.23 -5.90 9.52
CA ALA A 77 -5.19 -6.30 8.48
C ALA A 77 -5.56 -7.79 8.58
N VAL A 78 -4.59 -8.67 8.85
CA VAL A 78 -4.82 -10.09 9.10
C VAL A 78 -5.68 -10.30 10.35
N GLN A 79 -5.32 -9.67 11.47
CA GLN A 79 -6.10 -9.75 12.72
C GLN A 79 -7.54 -9.24 12.55
N ALA A 80 -7.72 -8.18 11.78
CA ALA A 80 -9.03 -7.60 11.51
C ALA A 80 -9.82 -8.37 10.44
N ARG A 81 -9.19 -9.30 9.71
CA ARG A 81 -9.72 -9.97 8.52
C ARG A 81 -10.19 -8.98 7.45
N VAL A 82 -9.43 -7.91 7.25
CA VAL A 82 -9.69 -6.88 6.26
C VAL A 82 -8.75 -7.06 5.07
N PRO A 83 -9.25 -7.04 3.82
CA PRO A 83 -8.41 -7.14 2.63
C PRO A 83 -7.35 -6.04 2.60
N LEU A 84 -6.15 -6.40 2.13
CA LEU A 84 -5.01 -5.51 1.97
C LEU A 84 -4.62 -5.45 0.49
N VAL A 85 -4.61 -4.24 -0.08
CA VAL A 85 -4.02 -3.92 -1.38
C VAL A 85 -2.70 -3.22 -1.12
N THR A 86 -1.59 -3.81 -1.52
CA THR A 86 -0.25 -3.23 -1.28
C THR A 86 0.45 -2.93 -2.60
N GLY A 87 1.11 -1.78 -2.67
CA GLY A 87 1.89 -1.37 -3.82
C GLY A 87 3.19 -0.68 -3.42
N ALA A 88 4.21 -0.87 -4.23
CA ALA A 88 5.49 -0.19 -4.04
C ALA A 88 6.15 0.12 -5.39
N ALA A 89 7.03 1.11 -5.38
CA ALA A 89 7.79 1.52 -6.55
C ALA A 89 9.21 1.90 -6.16
N ILE A 90 10.18 1.44 -6.93
CA ILE A 90 11.59 1.76 -6.77
C ILE A 90 12.25 1.83 -8.14
N ARG A 91 13.07 2.86 -8.41
CA ARG A 91 13.72 3.04 -9.70
C ARG A 91 12.73 2.97 -10.86
N PHE A 92 12.83 1.96 -11.72
CA PHE A 92 11.92 1.65 -12.84
C PHE A 92 11.01 0.47 -12.56
N GLU A 93 10.94 0.01 -11.32
CA GLU A 93 10.21 -1.19 -10.94
C GLU A 93 9.00 -0.83 -10.07
N GLY A 94 7.90 -1.52 -10.29
CA GLY A 94 6.70 -1.44 -9.48
C GLY A 94 6.24 -2.81 -9.06
N GLN A 95 5.57 -2.90 -7.92
CA GLN A 95 4.96 -4.14 -7.46
C GLN A 95 3.55 -3.87 -6.92
N LEU A 96 2.71 -4.87 -7.05
CA LEU A 96 1.32 -4.83 -6.62
C LEU A 96 0.86 -6.23 -6.19
N SER A 97 0.12 -6.29 -5.09
CA SER A 97 -0.50 -7.53 -4.60
C SER A 97 -1.83 -7.25 -3.89
N VAL A 98 -2.71 -8.24 -3.87
CA VAL A 98 -3.95 -8.22 -3.09
C VAL A 98 -3.99 -9.44 -2.17
N PHE A 99 -4.17 -9.19 -0.88
CA PHE A 99 -4.32 -10.21 0.16
C PHE A 99 -5.73 -10.14 0.74
N PRO A 100 -6.58 -11.15 0.55
CA PRO A 100 -7.96 -11.14 1.06
C PRO A 100 -8.05 -11.18 2.59
N ASN A 101 -7.06 -11.73 3.28
CA ASN A 101 -6.99 -11.87 4.73
C ASN A 101 -8.24 -12.54 5.36
N ASN A 102 -8.89 -13.42 4.60
CA ASN A 102 -10.13 -14.11 4.98
C ASN A 102 -9.90 -15.41 5.78
N GLY A 103 -8.65 -15.67 6.19
CA GLY A 103 -8.24 -16.89 6.89
C GLY A 103 -7.88 -18.05 5.96
N SER A 104 -7.91 -17.85 4.65
CA SER A 104 -7.43 -18.81 3.67
C SER A 104 -6.47 -18.12 2.67
N GLY A 105 -5.25 -18.60 2.58
CA GLY A 105 -4.26 -18.02 1.69
C GLY A 105 -3.14 -17.26 2.41
N PRO A 106 -2.13 -16.82 1.66
CA PRO A 106 -1.00 -16.09 2.19
C PRO A 106 -1.37 -14.66 2.61
N CYS A 107 -0.50 -14.04 3.40
CA CYS A 107 -0.52 -12.61 3.68
C CYS A 107 0.82 -11.97 3.24
N TYR A 108 0.96 -10.66 3.41
CA TYR A 108 2.19 -9.94 3.02
C TYR A 108 3.44 -10.52 3.71
N ARG A 109 3.35 -10.94 4.98
CA ARG A 109 4.45 -11.57 5.72
C ARG A 109 4.82 -12.98 5.20
N CYS A 110 3.98 -13.61 4.39
CA CYS A 110 4.37 -14.85 3.69
C CYS A 110 5.35 -14.59 2.54
N LEU A 111 5.35 -13.37 2.00
CA LEU A 111 6.24 -12.93 0.92
C LEU A 111 7.52 -12.30 1.47
N TYR A 112 7.41 -11.50 2.53
CA TYR A 112 8.51 -10.76 3.14
C TYR A 112 8.48 -10.92 4.66
N ASP A 113 9.61 -11.20 5.28
CA ASP A 113 9.73 -11.32 6.73
C ASP A 113 10.64 -10.23 7.34
N ASP A 114 10.86 -10.30 8.64
CA ASP A 114 11.66 -9.31 9.36
C ASP A 114 13.15 -9.30 8.92
N GLU A 115 13.64 -10.39 8.31
CA GLU A 115 15.01 -10.49 7.82
C GLU A 115 15.20 -9.76 6.49
N ASP A 116 14.10 -9.45 5.79
CA ASP A 116 14.11 -8.72 4.51
C ASP A 116 14.23 -7.20 4.68
N GLU A 117 14.37 -6.67 5.89
CA GLU A 117 14.49 -5.23 6.16
C GLU A 117 15.64 -4.56 5.38
N TRP A 118 16.69 -5.31 5.06
CA TRP A 118 17.81 -4.85 4.23
C TRP A 118 17.43 -4.58 2.76
N LEU A 119 16.37 -5.23 2.24
CA LEU A 119 15.84 -4.97 0.90
C LEU A 119 15.06 -3.66 0.81
N GLY A 120 14.64 -3.11 1.94
CA GLY A 120 13.51 -2.20 2.04
C GLY A 120 13.79 -0.74 2.20
N ASN A 121 15.02 -0.28 2.20
CA ASN A 121 15.26 1.15 2.20
C ASN A 121 15.20 1.71 0.78
N CYS A 122 13.99 2.09 0.34
CA CYS A 122 13.81 2.96 -0.84
C CYS A 122 14.50 4.32 -0.68
N GLN A 123 14.92 4.66 0.55
CA GLN A 123 15.70 5.86 0.84
C GLN A 123 17.07 5.77 0.15
N GLY A 124 17.30 6.66 -0.81
CA GLY A 124 18.55 6.72 -1.58
C GLY A 124 18.53 6.05 -2.95
N ASN A 125 17.57 5.20 -3.26
CA ASN A 125 17.49 4.53 -4.56
C ASN A 125 16.75 5.34 -5.63
N GLY A 126 15.93 6.32 -5.23
CA GLY A 126 15.10 7.10 -6.13
C GLY A 126 13.98 6.28 -6.81
N VAL A 127 13.10 6.97 -7.51
CA VAL A 127 12.05 6.37 -8.32
C VAL A 127 11.75 7.27 -9.51
N VAL A 128 11.53 6.69 -10.68
CA VAL A 128 11.11 7.44 -11.88
C VAL A 128 9.65 7.85 -11.71
N SER A 129 9.37 9.14 -11.81
CA SER A 129 8.09 9.76 -11.41
C SER A 129 6.82 9.09 -11.93
N PRO A 130 6.73 8.59 -13.18
CA PRO A 130 5.54 7.88 -13.65
C PRO A 130 5.26 6.55 -12.97
N VAL A 131 6.28 5.85 -12.44
CA VAL A 131 6.12 4.50 -11.90
C VAL A 131 5.14 4.44 -10.71
N PRO A 132 5.26 5.30 -9.67
CA PRO A 132 4.27 5.34 -8.60
C PRO A 132 2.86 5.69 -9.10
N GLY A 133 2.75 6.52 -10.14
CA GLY A 133 1.45 6.87 -10.74
C GLY A 133 0.75 5.66 -11.34
N VAL A 134 1.48 4.81 -12.08
CA VAL A 134 0.95 3.56 -12.64
C VAL A 134 0.52 2.61 -11.52
N ILE A 135 1.40 2.34 -10.55
CA ILE A 135 1.09 1.43 -9.44
C ILE A 135 -0.06 1.95 -8.60
N GLY A 136 -0.09 3.23 -8.25
CA GLY A 136 -1.19 3.82 -7.48
C GLY A 136 -2.55 3.73 -8.20
N THR A 137 -2.58 3.92 -9.52
CA THR A 137 -3.80 3.77 -10.33
C THR A 137 -4.28 2.32 -10.34
N LEU A 138 -3.36 1.36 -10.46
CA LEU A 138 -3.70 -0.07 -10.40
C LEU A 138 -4.17 -0.47 -9.00
N MET A 139 -3.54 0.03 -7.93
CA MET A 139 -4.04 -0.17 -6.56
C MET A 139 -5.48 0.32 -6.40
N ALA A 140 -5.81 1.49 -6.95
CA ALA A 140 -7.16 2.02 -6.91
C ALA A 140 -8.15 1.10 -7.67
N LEU A 141 -7.78 0.58 -8.85
CA LEU A 141 -8.58 -0.36 -9.62
C LEU A 141 -8.82 -1.66 -8.82
N GLU A 142 -7.78 -2.24 -8.25
CA GLU A 142 -7.90 -3.47 -7.45
C GLU A 142 -8.74 -3.24 -6.18
N THR A 143 -8.62 -2.07 -5.56
CA THR A 143 -9.48 -1.68 -4.44
C THR A 143 -10.96 -1.68 -4.83
N ILE A 144 -11.30 -1.14 -6.00
CA ILE A 144 -12.68 -1.16 -6.53
C ILE A 144 -13.15 -2.61 -6.75
N LYS A 145 -12.31 -3.48 -7.32
CA LYS A 145 -12.64 -4.90 -7.49
C LYS A 145 -12.92 -5.58 -6.16
N VAL A 146 -12.07 -5.36 -5.15
CA VAL A 146 -12.27 -5.90 -3.78
C VAL A 146 -13.61 -5.45 -3.21
N LEU A 147 -13.93 -4.14 -3.29
CA LEU A 147 -15.18 -3.58 -2.78
C LEU A 147 -16.42 -4.13 -3.51
N LEU A 148 -16.31 -4.37 -4.81
CA LEU A 148 -17.36 -4.94 -5.64
C LEU A 148 -17.39 -6.48 -5.60
N ARG A 149 -16.49 -7.13 -4.88
CA ARG A 149 -16.32 -8.59 -4.80
C ARG A 149 -16.13 -9.24 -6.20
N LEU A 150 -15.37 -8.56 -7.05
CA LEU A 150 -14.99 -9.08 -8.36
C LEU A 150 -13.71 -9.91 -8.23
N ASP A 151 -13.56 -10.91 -9.07
CA ASP A 151 -12.33 -11.68 -9.16
C ASP A 151 -11.17 -10.82 -9.65
N SER A 152 -9.99 -11.09 -9.10
CA SER A 152 -8.75 -10.46 -9.52
C SER A 152 -7.63 -11.50 -9.65
N SER A 153 -6.95 -11.48 -10.79
CA SER A 153 -5.82 -12.37 -11.06
C SER A 153 -4.61 -12.10 -10.16
N ILE A 154 -4.53 -10.92 -9.55
CA ILE A 154 -3.42 -10.59 -8.64
C ILE A 154 -3.70 -10.95 -7.17
N THR A 155 -4.83 -11.58 -6.88
CA THR A 155 -5.13 -12.07 -5.54
C THR A 155 -4.17 -13.19 -5.16
N ASN A 156 -3.44 -13.00 -4.06
CA ASN A 156 -2.37 -13.90 -3.60
C ASN A 156 -1.21 -14.07 -4.60
N HIS A 157 -1.03 -13.09 -5.48
CA HIS A 157 0.07 -13.03 -6.42
C HIS A 157 0.87 -11.74 -6.24
N LEU A 158 2.16 -11.79 -6.51
CA LEU A 158 3.02 -10.62 -6.66
C LEU A 158 3.13 -10.30 -8.14
N HIS A 159 2.55 -9.19 -8.57
CA HIS A 159 2.75 -8.61 -9.89
C HIS A 159 3.93 -7.64 -9.83
N LEU A 160 4.98 -7.96 -10.59
CA LEU A 160 6.16 -7.11 -10.74
C LEU A 160 6.14 -6.46 -12.13
N TRP A 161 6.26 -5.15 -12.15
CA TRP A 161 6.35 -4.36 -13.37
C TRP A 161 7.76 -3.83 -13.58
N ASP A 162 8.38 -4.22 -14.69
CA ASP A 162 9.60 -3.60 -15.20
C ASP A 162 9.21 -2.51 -16.22
N ALA A 163 9.29 -1.25 -15.81
CA ALA A 163 8.94 -0.13 -16.67
C ALA A 163 9.94 0.11 -17.80
N LYS A 164 11.17 -0.41 -17.72
CA LYS A 164 12.15 -0.32 -18.84
C LYS A 164 11.78 -1.24 -19.98
N GLN A 165 11.30 -2.45 -19.63
CA GLN A 165 10.92 -3.49 -20.59
C GLN A 165 9.42 -3.43 -20.92
N ALA A 166 8.65 -2.59 -20.24
CA ALA A 166 7.19 -2.56 -20.30
C ALA A 166 6.56 -3.96 -20.10
N SER A 167 7.14 -4.76 -19.23
CA SER A 167 6.74 -6.16 -18.99
C SER A 167 6.26 -6.38 -17.57
N TRP A 168 5.35 -7.33 -17.43
CA TRP A 168 4.83 -7.82 -16.15
C TRP A 168 5.28 -9.24 -15.90
N GLN A 169 5.63 -9.51 -14.66
CA GLN A 169 5.84 -10.87 -14.14
C GLN A 169 4.78 -11.15 -13.09
N ASP A 170 4.22 -12.35 -13.12
CA ASP A 170 3.22 -12.82 -12.18
C ASP A 170 3.80 -13.99 -11.38
N ILE A 171 3.87 -13.82 -10.05
CA ILE A 171 4.47 -14.77 -9.13
C ILE A 171 3.42 -15.15 -8.08
N ALA A 172 3.00 -16.41 -8.07
CA ALA A 172 2.09 -16.94 -7.06
C ALA A 172 2.78 -16.93 -5.68
N ILE A 173 2.08 -16.36 -4.69
CA ILE A 173 2.54 -16.34 -3.31
C ILE A 173 1.95 -17.55 -2.59
N THR A 174 2.78 -18.35 -1.93
CA THR A 174 2.34 -19.49 -1.12
C THR A 174 2.36 -19.14 0.37
N ILE A 175 1.52 -19.83 1.14
CA ILE A 175 1.53 -19.69 2.60
C ILE A 175 2.89 -20.13 3.13
N ASN A 176 3.55 -19.27 3.90
CA ASN A 176 4.74 -19.64 4.66
C ASN A 176 4.30 -20.39 5.92
N PRO A 177 4.70 -21.69 6.12
CA PRO A 177 4.32 -22.46 7.30
C PRO A 177 4.79 -21.86 8.64
N LYS A 178 5.77 -20.95 8.58
CA LYS A 178 6.33 -20.24 9.75
C LYS A 178 5.82 -18.81 9.87
N CYS A 179 4.83 -18.41 9.07
CA CYS A 179 4.31 -17.06 9.12
C CYS A 179 3.72 -16.73 10.50
N LEU A 180 4.17 -15.63 11.10
CA LEU A 180 3.74 -15.20 12.43
C LEU A 180 2.35 -14.54 12.42
N ASP A 181 1.82 -14.16 11.25
CA ASP A 181 0.57 -13.41 11.15
C ASP A 181 -0.62 -14.29 10.74
N CYS A 182 -0.48 -15.10 9.69
CA CYS A 182 -1.63 -15.84 9.14
C CYS A 182 -1.72 -17.30 9.56
N GLN A 183 -0.83 -17.79 10.42
CA GLN A 183 -0.84 -19.14 10.99
C GLN A 183 -1.43 -19.20 12.41
N THR A 184 -1.94 -18.09 12.94
CA THR A 184 -2.54 -17.97 14.28
C THR A 184 -4.03 -18.11 14.27
#